data_2d5d0e0d8974c6bd079031729fb6d6c8
#
_entry.id   2d5d0e0d8974c6bd079031729fb6d6c8
#
_cell.length_a   1.000
_cell.length_b   1.000
_cell.length_c   1.000
_cell.angle_alpha   90.00
_cell.angle_beta   90.00
_cell.angle_gamma   90.00
#
_symmetry.space_group_name_H-M   'P 1'
#
loop_
_entity.id
_entity.type
_entity.pdbx_description
1 polymer ?
#
loop_
_entity_poly.entity_id
_entity_poly.type
_entity_poly.pdbx_seq_one_letter_code
_entity_poly.pdbx_strand_id
1 'polypeptide(L)'
;MNIHHDIIIDDTTLRDGEQTAGVVFSKREKIAIARMLDSIGVGEIECGIPAMGKEEQESIRTLVDLELNARLITWNRALVPEIKASIACGIRAVDISLSVSDQMITHKLRKDREAVREQLKVALGFAKQHGLYVSVGGEDASRADMTFLVELMEITRALGGDRFRFCDTLGIMDPFSMFDKVAFLRKAVPEVDIEVHTHNDLGMATANAIAGIRAGARFVNTTINGLGERAGNAALEEVVMGLKHACGVETGIDTHRFREMSLFVAKASHRPLSVSKPVVGSRVFAHESGLHADGIIKDPRNYEGFDPAEVGSTRSIVVGKHSGTGGLIERYRSMGIAIDRNRAEPMLEMTRAMSCKRKRDLSNGELMGIYLENESLPKAA
;
A
#
# COMPACT_ATOMS: atom_id res chain seq x y z
N MET A 1 8.61 -14.83 18.48
CA MET A 1 9.46 -14.84 17.29
C MET A 1 9.99 -13.44 17.12
N ASN A 2 11.30 -13.27 16.91
CA ASN A 2 11.86 -11.94 16.64
C ASN A 2 11.49 -11.57 15.19
N ILE A 3 10.78 -10.47 15.01
CA ILE A 3 10.59 -9.86 13.69
C ILE A 3 11.97 -9.41 13.20
N HIS A 4 12.29 -9.62 11.93
CA HIS A 4 13.53 -9.11 11.35
C HIS A 4 13.60 -7.60 11.55
N HIS A 5 14.76 -7.09 11.99
CA HIS A 5 14.96 -5.65 12.15
C HIS A 5 15.13 -4.93 10.81
N ASP A 6 15.36 -5.66 9.71
CA ASP A 6 15.63 -5.12 8.37
C ASP A 6 14.52 -5.55 7.38
N ILE A 7 13.30 -5.03 7.57
CA ILE A 7 12.21 -5.24 6.61
C ILE A 7 12.43 -4.33 5.40
N ILE A 8 12.33 -4.93 4.22
CA ILE A 8 12.48 -4.22 2.96
C ILE A 8 11.11 -4.11 2.28
N ILE A 9 10.72 -2.87 2.01
CA ILE A 9 9.54 -2.59 1.17
C ILE A 9 9.98 -2.68 -0.29
N ASP A 10 9.30 -3.55 -1.06
CA ASP A 10 9.36 -3.62 -2.51
C ASP A 10 8.07 -3.02 -3.08
N ASP A 11 8.14 -1.87 -3.72
CA ASP A 11 6.94 -1.22 -4.26
C ASP A 11 6.76 -1.55 -5.74
N THR A 12 5.61 -2.12 -6.08
CA THR A 12 5.24 -2.53 -7.45
C THR A 12 4.18 -1.62 -8.09
N THR A 13 4.05 -0.37 -7.64
CA THR A 13 3.11 0.60 -8.25
C THR A 13 3.33 0.74 -9.76
N LEU A 14 4.60 0.72 -10.19
CA LEU A 14 4.99 0.90 -11.60
C LEU A 14 4.88 -0.38 -12.45
N ARG A 15 4.61 -1.54 -11.83
CA ARG A 15 4.40 -2.81 -12.55
C ARG A 15 2.99 -3.33 -12.31
N ASP A 16 2.68 -3.92 -11.14
CA ASP A 16 1.36 -4.49 -10.82
C ASP A 16 0.32 -3.40 -10.61
N GLY A 17 0.70 -2.28 -10.01
CA GLY A 17 -0.16 -1.10 -9.90
C GLY A 17 -0.62 -0.59 -11.26
N GLU A 18 0.25 -0.57 -12.27
CA GLU A 18 -0.10 -0.20 -13.64
C GLU A 18 -0.95 -1.26 -14.35
N GLN A 19 -0.95 -2.51 -13.89
CA GLN A 19 -1.83 -3.56 -14.41
C GLN A 19 -3.30 -3.42 -13.93
N THR A 20 -3.60 -2.47 -13.06
CA THR A 20 -5.00 -2.11 -12.76
C THR A 20 -5.74 -1.78 -14.06
N ALA A 21 -6.87 -2.44 -14.31
CA ALA A 21 -7.61 -2.26 -15.56
C ALA A 21 -7.89 -0.78 -15.86
N GLY A 22 -7.38 -0.27 -16.99
CA GLY A 22 -7.53 1.12 -17.43
C GLY A 22 -6.56 2.12 -16.79
N VAL A 23 -5.52 1.67 -16.10
CA VAL A 23 -4.41 2.50 -15.63
C VAL A 23 -3.25 2.41 -16.61
N VAL A 24 -2.71 3.55 -17.00
CA VAL A 24 -1.49 3.67 -17.81
C VAL A 24 -0.76 4.92 -17.36
N PHE A 25 0.45 4.79 -16.87
CA PHE A 25 1.28 5.93 -16.49
C PHE A 25 2.10 6.45 -17.66
N SER A 26 2.10 7.74 -17.85
CA SER A 26 3.05 8.38 -18.77
C SER A 26 4.48 8.23 -18.23
N LYS A 27 5.47 8.32 -19.11
CA LYS A 27 6.89 8.28 -18.73
C LYS A 27 7.24 9.32 -17.65
N ARG A 28 6.63 10.53 -17.71
CA ARG A 28 6.83 11.58 -16.68
C ARG A 28 6.28 11.15 -15.31
N GLU A 29 5.13 10.49 -15.29
CA GLU A 29 4.52 9.99 -14.06
C GLU A 29 5.32 8.84 -13.48
N LYS A 30 5.79 7.88 -14.31
CA LYS A 30 6.71 6.80 -13.86
C LYS A 30 7.96 7.38 -13.18
N ILE A 31 8.61 8.38 -13.79
CA ILE A 31 9.77 9.06 -13.21
C ILE A 31 9.42 9.74 -11.86
N ALA A 32 8.28 10.44 -11.81
CA ALA A 32 7.86 11.14 -10.60
C ALA A 32 7.57 10.16 -9.46
N ILE A 33 6.84 9.06 -9.74
CA ILE A 33 6.52 8.01 -8.77
C ILE A 33 7.80 7.35 -8.26
N ALA A 34 8.73 6.95 -9.16
CA ALA A 34 9.98 6.33 -8.77
C ALA A 34 10.82 7.24 -7.86
N ARG A 35 10.94 8.54 -8.17
CA ARG A 35 11.63 9.51 -7.32
C ARG A 35 10.94 9.73 -5.97
N MET A 36 9.61 9.73 -5.94
CA MET A 36 8.87 9.82 -4.68
C MET A 36 9.16 8.62 -3.79
N LEU A 37 9.06 7.40 -4.33
CA LEU A 37 9.36 6.15 -3.63
C LEU A 37 10.79 6.12 -3.10
N ASP A 38 11.77 6.46 -3.94
CA ASP A 38 13.18 6.54 -3.54
C ASP A 38 13.40 7.57 -2.42
N SER A 39 12.79 8.75 -2.54
CA SER A 39 12.96 9.85 -1.58
C SER A 39 12.42 9.56 -0.18
N ILE A 40 11.48 8.62 -0.04
CA ILE A 40 10.95 8.19 1.26
C ILE A 40 11.67 6.96 1.82
N GLY A 41 12.64 6.39 1.08
CA GLY A 41 13.45 5.27 1.54
C GLY A 41 12.91 3.88 1.19
N VAL A 42 12.07 3.75 0.16
CA VAL A 42 11.66 2.43 -0.36
C VAL A 42 12.92 1.69 -0.85
N GLY A 43 13.08 0.44 -0.39
CA GLY A 43 14.30 -0.33 -0.67
C GLY A 43 14.36 -0.89 -2.09
N GLU A 44 13.21 -1.26 -2.66
CA GLU A 44 13.10 -1.80 -4.02
C GLU A 44 11.88 -1.22 -4.76
N ILE A 45 12.02 -1.07 -6.09
CA ILE A 45 10.94 -0.63 -6.97
C ILE A 45 10.85 -1.60 -8.15
N GLU A 46 9.73 -2.31 -8.24
CA GLU A 46 9.42 -3.14 -9.39
C GLU A 46 8.94 -2.26 -10.54
N CYS A 47 9.84 -2.01 -11.50
CA CYS A 47 9.75 -0.87 -12.41
C CYS A 47 9.12 -1.20 -13.78
N GLY A 48 8.70 -2.46 -14.02
CA GLY A 48 7.99 -2.83 -15.23
C GLY A 48 8.31 -4.22 -15.76
N ILE A 49 7.83 -4.51 -16.98
CA ILE A 49 7.93 -5.80 -17.66
C ILE A 49 8.61 -5.61 -19.04
N PRO A 50 9.93 -5.81 -19.19
CA PRO A 50 10.64 -5.56 -20.43
C PRO A 50 10.12 -6.35 -21.65
N ALA A 51 9.44 -7.49 -21.40
CA ALA A 51 8.80 -8.30 -22.44
C ALA A 51 7.60 -7.63 -23.13
N MET A 52 7.03 -6.54 -22.54
CA MET A 52 5.93 -5.77 -23.14
C MET A 52 6.34 -5.00 -24.40
N GLY A 53 7.63 -4.83 -24.67
CA GLY A 53 8.13 -4.23 -25.91
C GLY A 53 8.97 -2.97 -25.72
N LYS A 54 9.23 -2.29 -26.84
CA LYS A 54 10.22 -1.19 -26.90
C LYS A 54 9.88 0.00 -25.99
N GLU A 55 8.64 0.41 -25.96
CA GLU A 55 8.20 1.57 -25.16
C GLU A 55 8.43 1.33 -23.66
N GLU A 56 8.08 0.14 -23.16
CA GLU A 56 8.33 -0.25 -21.78
C GLU A 56 9.83 -0.34 -21.49
N GLN A 57 10.62 -0.92 -22.41
CA GLN A 57 12.07 -0.98 -22.28
C GLN A 57 12.71 0.42 -22.24
N GLU A 58 12.22 1.38 -23.00
CA GLU A 58 12.69 2.78 -22.95
C GLU A 58 12.33 3.45 -21.62
N SER A 59 11.14 3.18 -21.11
CA SER A 59 10.72 3.65 -19.79
C SER A 59 11.62 3.10 -18.69
N ILE A 60 11.89 1.80 -18.70
CA ILE A 60 12.78 1.14 -17.73
C ILE A 60 14.21 1.69 -17.82
N ARG A 61 14.78 1.85 -19.02
CA ARG A 61 16.13 2.48 -19.17
C ARG A 61 16.16 3.88 -18.59
N THR A 62 15.10 4.66 -18.80
CA THR A 62 15.02 6.01 -18.21
C THR A 62 15.00 5.96 -16.67
N LEU A 63 14.36 4.97 -16.06
CA LEU A 63 14.40 4.80 -14.61
C LEU A 63 15.78 4.34 -14.13
N VAL A 64 16.47 3.49 -14.87
CA VAL A 64 17.86 3.09 -14.57
C VAL A 64 18.79 4.29 -14.59
N ASP A 65 18.63 5.20 -15.56
CA ASP A 65 19.44 6.43 -15.70
C ASP A 65 19.21 7.45 -14.57
N LEU A 66 18.19 7.25 -13.71
CA LEU A 66 17.94 8.13 -12.54
C LEU A 66 18.90 7.91 -11.38
N GLU A 67 19.65 6.79 -11.38
CA GLU A 67 20.61 6.41 -10.34
C GLU A 67 20.00 6.48 -8.93
N LEU A 68 18.78 5.88 -8.76
CA LEU A 68 18.06 5.85 -7.51
C LEU A 68 18.83 5.04 -6.45
N ASN A 69 18.60 5.33 -5.17
CA ASN A 69 19.08 4.51 -4.06
C ASN A 69 18.32 3.17 -3.98
N ALA A 70 17.03 3.18 -4.31
CA ALA A 70 16.20 1.99 -4.38
C ALA A 70 16.70 1.04 -5.48
N ARG A 71 16.75 -0.25 -5.19
CA ARG A 71 17.05 -1.27 -6.20
C ARG A 71 15.91 -1.35 -7.21
N LEU A 72 16.21 -1.20 -8.49
CA LEU A 72 15.25 -1.44 -9.55
C LEU A 72 15.20 -2.93 -9.89
N ILE A 73 14.00 -3.50 -9.86
CA ILE A 73 13.73 -4.90 -10.22
C ILE A 73 12.69 -4.94 -11.33
N THR A 74 12.79 -5.90 -12.25
CA THR A 74 11.79 -6.15 -13.31
C THR A 74 11.13 -7.49 -13.13
N TRP A 75 9.85 -7.56 -13.49
CA TRP A 75 9.11 -8.82 -13.53
C TRP A 75 9.31 -9.55 -14.84
N ASN A 76 9.54 -10.86 -14.78
CA ASN A 76 9.77 -11.73 -15.92
C ASN A 76 9.07 -13.08 -15.70
N ARG A 77 8.51 -13.67 -16.75
CA ARG A 77 8.25 -15.11 -16.73
C ARG A 77 9.59 -15.84 -16.67
N ALA A 78 9.58 -17.08 -16.20
CA ALA A 78 10.78 -17.91 -16.17
C ALA A 78 11.24 -18.33 -17.59
N LEU A 79 11.55 -17.34 -18.42
CA LEU A 79 11.97 -17.49 -19.82
C LEU A 79 13.24 -16.68 -20.06
N VAL A 80 14.30 -17.36 -20.53
CA VAL A 80 15.60 -16.73 -20.82
C VAL A 80 15.50 -15.49 -21.73
N PRO A 81 14.66 -15.45 -22.80
CA PRO A 81 14.52 -14.24 -23.62
C PRO A 81 14.03 -13.02 -22.84
N GLU A 82 13.15 -13.18 -21.82
CA GLU A 82 12.64 -12.07 -21.01
C GLU A 82 13.71 -11.55 -20.06
N ILE A 83 14.48 -12.45 -19.44
CA ILE A 83 15.63 -12.07 -18.60
C ILE A 83 16.68 -11.32 -19.43
N LYS A 84 16.95 -11.75 -20.69
CA LYS A 84 17.82 -11.02 -21.62
C LYS A 84 17.30 -9.61 -21.89
N ALA A 85 15.98 -9.42 -22.04
CA ALA A 85 15.41 -8.10 -22.24
C ALA A 85 15.62 -7.19 -21.01
N SER A 86 15.52 -7.72 -19.79
CA SER A 86 15.84 -7.00 -18.55
C SER A 86 17.32 -6.57 -18.50
N ILE A 87 18.24 -7.48 -18.81
CA ILE A 87 19.67 -7.18 -18.90
C ILE A 87 19.94 -6.08 -19.93
N ALA A 88 19.29 -6.14 -21.10
CA ALA A 88 19.43 -5.13 -22.16
C ALA A 88 18.89 -3.76 -21.78
N CYS A 89 18.04 -3.68 -20.75
CA CYS A 89 17.59 -2.41 -20.15
C CYS A 89 18.55 -1.87 -19.08
N GLY A 90 19.61 -2.58 -18.73
CA GLY A 90 20.56 -2.17 -17.68
C GLY A 90 20.17 -2.64 -16.27
N ILE A 91 19.14 -3.47 -16.15
CA ILE A 91 18.65 -4.01 -14.88
C ILE A 91 19.64 -5.01 -14.28
N ARG A 92 19.77 -4.97 -12.94
CA ARG A 92 20.62 -5.86 -12.15
C ARG A 92 19.86 -6.78 -11.20
N ALA A 93 18.53 -6.63 -11.10
CA ALA A 93 17.66 -7.48 -10.29
C ALA A 93 16.42 -7.88 -11.07
N VAL A 94 16.02 -9.14 -10.96
CA VAL A 94 14.85 -9.69 -11.67
C VAL A 94 13.98 -10.51 -10.73
N ASP A 95 12.65 -10.38 -10.85
CA ASP A 95 11.70 -11.38 -10.38
C ASP A 95 11.45 -12.36 -11.52
N ILE A 96 11.61 -13.66 -11.24
CA ILE A 96 11.36 -14.77 -12.18
C ILE A 96 10.10 -15.49 -11.71
N SER A 97 8.96 -15.21 -12.32
CA SER A 97 7.66 -15.73 -11.91
C SER A 97 7.32 -17.06 -12.58
N LEU A 98 6.79 -17.98 -11.77
CA LEU A 98 6.33 -19.31 -12.15
C LEU A 98 4.98 -19.60 -11.49
N SER A 99 4.05 -20.21 -12.23
CA SER A 99 2.83 -20.77 -11.62
C SER A 99 3.19 -22.01 -10.80
N VAL A 100 2.81 -22.05 -9.52
CA VAL A 100 3.24 -23.10 -8.58
C VAL A 100 2.09 -23.94 -8.01
N SER A 101 0.83 -23.57 -8.23
CA SER A 101 -0.33 -24.41 -7.88
C SER A 101 -0.59 -25.45 -8.97
N ASP A 102 -1.01 -26.66 -8.58
CA ASP A 102 -1.40 -27.69 -9.53
C ASP A 102 -2.52 -27.22 -10.47
N GLN A 103 -3.43 -26.39 -9.96
CA GLN A 103 -4.48 -25.76 -10.75
C GLN A 103 -3.92 -24.97 -11.93
N MET A 104 -2.94 -24.09 -11.68
CA MET A 104 -2.36 -23.29 -12.77
C MET A 104 -1.38 -24.08 -13.61
N ILE A 105 -0.60 -24.97 -13.02
CA ILE A 105 0.34 -25.83 -13.75
C ILE A 105 -0.41 -26.67 -14.80
N THR A 106 -1.49 -27.32 -14.40
CA THR A 106 -2.27 -28.22 -15.27
C THR A 106 -3.13 -27.45 -16.26
N HIS A 107 -3.90 -26.45 -15.80
CA HIS A 107 -4.94 -25.83 -16.64
C HIS A 107 -4.50 -24.57 -17.37
N LYS A 108 -3.57 -23.78 -16.82
CA LYS A 108 -3.02 -22.57 -17.45
C LYS A 108 -1.80 -22.91 -18.30
N LEU A 109 -0.82 -23.63 -17.74
CA LEU A 109 0.42 -23.94 -18.43
C LEU A 109 0.32 -25.22 -19.27
N ARG A 110 -0.61 -26.13 -18.96
CA ARG A 110 -0.72 -27.47 -19.57
C ARG A 110 0.58 -28.26 -19.43
N LYS A 111 1.15 -28.23 -18.25
CA LYS A 111 2.43 -28.84 -17.86
C LYS A 111 2.25 -29.66 -16.59
N ASP A 112 3.35 -30.24 -16.13
CA ASP A 112 3.50 -30.91 -14.84
C ASP A 112 4.51 -30.17 -13.95
N ARG A 113 4.64 -30.60 -12.69
CA ARG A 113 5.58 -30.03 -11.71
C ARG A 113 7.04 -30.18 -12.17
N GLU A 114 7.39 -31.25 -12.91
CA GLU A 114 8.74 -31.46 -13.41
C GLU A 114 9.13 -30.39 -14.43
N ALA A 115 8.23 -30.08 -15.38
CA ALA A 115 8.45 -29.00 -16.33
C ALA A 115 8.64 -27.63 -15.64
N VAL A 116 7.97 -27.38 -14.51
CA VAL A 116 8.15 -26.15 -13.72
C VAL A 116 9.53 -26.13 -13.05
N ARG A 117 9.98 -27.26 -12.48
CA ARG A 117 11.34 -27.36 -11.90
C ARG A 117 12.42 -27.10 -12.95
N GLU A 118 12.33 -27.74 -14.10
CA GLU A 118 13.32 -27.56 -15.18
C GLU A 118 13.31 -26.11 -15.71
N GLN A 119 12.12 -25.52 -15.86
CA GLN A 119 11.98 -24.13 -16.27
C GLN A 119 12.65 -23.17 -15.26
N LEU A 120 12.46 -23.41 -13.96
CA LEU A 120 13.12 -22.64 -12.90
C LEU A 120 14.64 -22.79 -12.98
N LYS A 121 15.16 -24.02 -13.07
CA LYS A 121 16.60 -24.28 -13.14
C LYS A 121 17.25 -23.55 -14.30
N VAL A 122 16.65 -23.60 -15.50
CA VAL A 122 17.16 -22.93 -16.70
C VAL A 122 17.15 -21.41 -16.55
N ALA A 123 16.03 -20.83 -16.11
CA ALA A 123 15.88 -19.39 -16.00
C ALA A 123 16.76 -18.80 -14.90
N LEU A 124 16.74 -19.40 -13.70
CA LEU A 124 17.53 -18.99 -12.55
C LEU A 124 19.03 -19.17 -12.82
N GLY A 125 19.43 -20.32 -13.36
CA GLY A 125 20.82 -20.57 -13.72
C GLY A 125 21.35 -19.54 -14.73
N PHE A 126 20.56 -19.20 -15.75
CA PHE A 126 20.92 -18.13 -16.69
C PHE A 126 21.05 -16.77 -16.00
N ALA A 127 20.11 -16.39 -15.15
CA ALA A 127 20.16 -15.10 -14.46
C ALA A 127 21.40 -14.99 -13.54
N LYS A 128 21.70 -16.04 -12.77
CA LYS A 128 22.87 -16.07 -11.87
C LYS A 128 24.19 -16.09 -12.63
N GLN A 129 24.29 -16.73 -13.80
CA GLN A 129 25.47 -16.66 -14.69
C GLN A 129 25.77 -15.23 -15.17
N HIS A 130 24.74 -14.36 -15.22
CA HIS A 130 24.87 -12.94 -15.56
C HIS A 130 25.01 -12.01 -14.35
N GLY A 131 25.17 -12.57 -13.14
CA GLY A 131 25.40 -11.82 -11.92
C GLY A 131 24.17 -11.03 -11.40
N LEU A 132 22.96 -11.44 -11.78
CA LEU A 132 21.74 -10.79 -11.35
C LEU A 132 21.37 -11.17 -9.91
N TYR A 133 20.80 -10.22 -9.17
CA TYR A 133 19.98 -10.51 -8.01
C TYR A 133 18.65 -11.11 -8.48
N VAL A 134 18.21 -12.21 -7.86
CA VAL A 134 17.04 -12.96 -8.35
C VAL A 134 16.03 -13.22 -7.23
N SER A 135 14.83 -12.67 -7.40
CA SER A 135 13.62 -13.12 -6.74
C SER A 135 12.99 -14.24 -7.57
N VAL A 136 12.52 -15.31 -6.93
CA VAL A 136 11.73 -16.37 -7.56
C VAL A 136 10.27 -16.23 -7.14
N GLY A 137 9.41 -15.81 -8.06
CA GLY A 137 7.99 -15.57 -7.81
C GLY A 137 7.14 -16.84 -7.94
N GLY A 138 6.52 -17.26 -6.83
CA GLY A 138 5.56 -18.36 -6.81
C GLY A 138 4.13 -17.87 -7.06
N GLU A 139 3.72 -17.76 -8.33
CA GLU A 139 2.35 -17.37 -8.67
C GLU A 139 1.35 -18.42 -8.16
N ASP A 140 0.31 -17.97 -7.43
CA ASP A 140 -0.72 -18.82 -6.81
C ASP A 140 -0.19 -19.76 -5.72
N ALA A 141 0.80 -19.28 -4.94
CA ALA A 141 1.36 -20.02 -3.81
C ALA A 141 0.30 -20.28 -2.71
N SER A 142 -0.73 -19.45 -2.61
CA SER A 142 -1.84 -19.65 -1.68
C SER A 142 -2.54 -21.00 -1.85
N ARG A 143 -2.62 -21.55 -3.07
CA ARG A 143 -3.24 -22.86 -3.38
C ARG A 143 -2.24 -23.95 -3.68
N ALA A 144 -0.94 -23.67 -3.64
CA ALA A 144 0.09 -24.63 -3.94
C ALA A 144 0.27 -25.67 -2.83
N ASP A 145 0.77 -26.84 -3.21
CA ASP A 145 1.27 -27.85 -2.28
C ASP A 145 2.51 -27.32 -1.56
N MET A 146 2.51 -27.36 -0.22
CA MET A 146 3.59 -26.79 0.60
C MET A 146 4.91 -27.53 0.42
N THR A 147 4.88 -28.82 0.16
CA THR A 147 6.12 -29.61 -0.09
C THR A 147 6.73 -29.22 -1.44
N PHE A 148 5.90 -28.95 -2.43
CA PHE A 148 6.37 -28.46 -3.73
C PHE A 148 6.96 -27.05 -3.64
N LEU A 149 6.40 -26.16 -2.82
CA LEU A 149 7.01 -24.84 -2.55
C LEU A 149 8.39 -24.98 -1.90
N VAL A 150 8.54 -25.89 -0.92
CA VAL A 150 9.86 -26.20 -0.31
C VAL A 150 10.84 -26.70 -1.38
N GLU A 151 10.44 -27.60 -2.26
CA GLU A 151 11.30 -28.08 -3.36
C GLU A 151 11.78 -26.91 -4.26
N LEU A 152 10.88 -25.99 -4.62
CA LEU A 152 11.25 -24.82 -5.42
C LEU A 152 12.19 -23.86 -4.68
N MET A 153 11.99 -23.67 -3.39
CA MET A 153 12.91 -22.88 -2.54
C MET A 153 14.27 -23.56 -2.40
N GLU A 154 14.34 -24.87 -2.29
CA GLU A 154 15.61 -25.63 -2.27
C GLU A 154 16.36 -25.51 -3.61
N ILE A 155 15.66 -25.56 -4.74
CA ILE A 155 16.25 -25.29 -6.05
C ILE A 155 16.76 -23.85 -6.11
N THR A 156 15.98 -22.89 -5.57
CA THR A 156 16.37 -21.48 -5.50
C THR A 156 17.66 -21.31 -4.70
N ARG A 157 17.75 -21.94 -3.51
CA ARG A 157 18.94 -21.95 -2.66
C ARG A 157 20.14 -22.57 -3.37
N ALA A 158 19.95 -23.75 -3.95
CA ALA A 158 21.03 -24.53 -4.57
C ALA A 158 21.67 -23.82 -5.78
N LEU A 159 20.89 -23.00 -6.51
CA LEU A 159 21.35 -22.23 -7.65
C LEU A 159 21.72 -20.78 -7.30
N GLY A 160 21.71 -20.42 -6.01
CA GLY A 160 22.12 -19.10 -5.54
C GLY A 160 21.09 -17.99 -5.79
N GLY A 161 19.80 -18.34 -5.92
CA GLY A 161 18.72 -17.34 -5.91
C GLY A 161 18.64 -16.65 -4.55
N ASP A 162 18.22 -15.40 -4.56
CA ASP A 162 18.37 -14.54 -3.37
C ASP A 162 17.12 -14.54 -2.48
N ARG A 163 15.92 -14.70 -3.06
CA ARG A 163 14.65 -14.79 -2.31
C ARG A 163 13.58 -15.58 -3.05
N PHE A 164 12.54 -15.96 -2.32
CA PHE A 164 11.32 -16.58 -2.85
C PHE A 164 10.11 -15.69 -2.51
N ARG A 165 9.35 -15.28 -3.54
CA ARG A 165 8.14 -14.48 -3.39
C ARG A 165 6.92 -15.40 -3.27
N PHE A 166 6.28 -15.40 -2.11
CA PHE A 166 5.01 -16.08 -1.86
C PHE A 166 3.86 -15.17 -2.32
N CYS A 167 3.15 -15.58 -3.40
CA CYS A 167 2.07 -14.77 -3.96
C CYS A 167 0.70 -15.33 -3.57
N ASP A 168 -0.10 -14.57 -2.84
CA ASP A 168 -1.55 -14.76 -2.73
C ASP A 168 -2.23 -14.10 -3.94
N THR A 169 -2.01 -14.70 -5.11
CA THR A 169 -2.40 -14.16 -6.42
C THR A 169 -3.89 -13.88 -6.54
N LEU A 170 -4.74 -14.66 -5.85
CA LEU A 170 -6.19 -14.52 -5.90
C LEU A 170 -6.77 -13.75 -4.70
N GLY A 171 -5.93 -13.31 -3.76
CA GLY A 171 -6.36 -12.60 -2.57
C GLY A 171 -7.34 -13.36 -1.69
N ILE A 172 -7.15 -14.69 -1.55
CA ILE A 172 -8.07 -15.60 -0.86
C ILE A 172 -7.61 -16.05 0.52
N MET A 173 -6.42 -15.66 0.93
CA MET A 173 -5.87 -16.03 2.23
C MET A 173 -6.41 -15.15 3.35
N ASP A 174 -6.52 -15.73 4.54
CA ASP A 174 -6.65 -15.02 5.80
C ASP A 174 -5.30 -14.85 6.49
N PRO A 175 -5.16 -13.90 7.45
CA PRO A 175 -3.86 -13.62 8.09
C PRO A 175 -3.28 -14.78 8.90
N PHE A 176 -4.09 -15.68 9.43
CA PHE A 176 -3.62 -16.84 10.20
C PHE A 176 -3.00 -17.87 9.26
N SER A 177 -3.69 -18.21 8.17
CA SER A 177 -3.19 -19.11 7.14
C SER A 177 -1.94 -18.56 6.46
N MET A 178 -1.87 -17.24 6.22
CA MET A 178 -0.68 -16.57 5.69
C MET A 178 0.50 -16.75 6.65
N PHE A 179 0.28 -16.46 7.94
CA PHE A 179 1.30 -16.62 8.97
C PHE A 179 1.83 -18.07 9.01
N ASP A 180 0.94 -19.05 9.07
CA ASP A 180 1.31 -20.46 9.20
C ASP A 180 2.13 -20.95 8.00
N LYS A 181 1.71 -20.61 6.77
CA LYS A 181 2.41 -21.01 5.55
C LYS A 181 3.79 -20.37 5.43
N VAL A 182 3.89 -19.07 5.68
CA VAL A 182 5.18 -18.35 5.61
C VAL A 182 6.12 -18.84 6.71
N ALA A 183 5.64 -19.05 7.94
CA ALA A 183 6.45 -19.61 9.05
C ALA A 183 6.95 -21.03 8.74
N PHE A 184 6.11 -21.86 8.09
CA PHE A 184 6.50 -23.20 7.65
C PHE A 184 7.65 -23.12 6.62
N LEU A 185 7.51 -22.29 5.58
CA LEU A 185 8.53 -22.12 4.53
C LEU A 185 9.84 -21.56 5.12
N ARG A 186 9.73 -20.53 5.98
CA ARG A 186 10.89 -19.94 6.66
C ARG A 186 11.66 -20.96 7.51
N LYS A 187 10.95 -21.88 8.16
CA LYS A 187 11.57 -22.96 8.94
C LYS A 187 12.19 -24.03 8.05
N ALA A 188 11.56 -24.34 6.91
CA ALA A 188 12.02 -25.39 6.01
C ALA A 188 13.30 -25.00 5.26
N VAL A 189 13.40 -23.75 4.78
CA VAL A 189 14.54 -23.24 3.98
C VAL A 189 14.98 -21.87 4.52
N PRO A 190 15.67 -21.84 5.67
CA PRO A 190 16.00 -20.59 6.35
C PRO A 190 17.04 -19.71 5.62
N GLU A 191 17.76 -20.25 4.65
CA GLU A 191 18.80 -19.53 3.90
C GLU A 191 18.23 -18.67 2.77
N VAL A 192 16.97 -18.89 2.36
CA VAL A 192 16.31 -18.11 1.30
C VAL A 192 15.39 -17.09 1.95
N ASP A 193 15.59 -15.83 1.67
CA ASP A 193 14.67 -14.79 2.14
C ASP A 193 13.28 -14.98 1.54
N ILE A 194 12.24 -14.62 2.30
CA ILE A 194 10.86 -14.69 1.83
C ILE A 194 10.33 -13.28 1.61
N GLU A 195 9.67 -13.10 0.48
CA GLU A 195 8.84 -11.96 0.17
C GLU A 195 7.38 -12.38 0.17
N VAL A 196 6.50 -11.51 0.65
CA VAL A 196 5.05 -11.70 0.55
C VAL A 196 4.44 -10.68 -0.40
N HIS A 197 3.63 -11.18 -1.34
CA HIS A 197 2.88 -10.40 -2.32
C HIS A 197 1.40 -10.80 -2.21
N THR A 198 0.55 -9.84 -1.83
CA THR A 198 -0.83 -10.13 -1.42
C THR A 198 -1.83 -9.26 -2.17
N HIS A 199 -2.84 -9.90 -2.78
CA HIS A 199 -3.98 -9.22 -3.41
C HIS A 199 -5.16 -9.03 -2.45
N ASN A 200 -6.05 -8.10 -2.79
CA ASN A 200 -7.07 -7.57 -1.87
C ASN A 200 -8.51 -7.99 -2.20
N ASP A 201 -8.69 -9.10 -2.90
CA ASP A 201 -10.01 -9.56 -3.38
C ASP A 201 -11.02 -9.77 -2.24
N LEU A 202 -10.55 -10.24 -1.09
CA LEU A 202 -11.37 -10.37 0.11
C LEU A 202 -11.13 -9.26 1.16
N GLY A 203 -10.43 -8.18 0.80
CA GLY A 203 -10.18 -7.04 1.69
C GLY A 203 -9.12 -7.30 2.77
N MET A 204 -8.25 -8.29 2.62
CA MET A 204 -7.29 -8.72 3.64
C MET A 204 -5.82 -8.54 3.24
N ALA A 205 -5.52 -7.91 2.11
CA ALA A 205 -4.15 -7.81 1.60
C ALA A 205 -3.18 -7.20 2.62
N THR A 206 -3.52 -6.06 3.21
CA THR A 206 -2.69 -5.39 4.23
C THR A 206 -2.48 -6.27 5.46
N ALA A 207 -3.54 -6.92 5.94
CA ALA A 207 -3.45 -7.82 7.10
C ALA A 207 -2.61 -9.07 6.80
N ASN A 208 -2.74 -9.64 5.59
CA ASN A 208 -1.94 -10.77 5.12
C ASN A 208 -0.45 -10.37 4.97
N ALA A 209 -0.16 -9.20 4.41
CA ALA A 209 1.20 -8.68 4.29
C ALA A 209 1.88 -8.56 5.68
N ILE A 210 1.20 -7.96 6.64
CA ILE A 210 1.68 -7.85 8.03
C ILE A 210 1.85 -9.23 8.67
N ALA A 211 0.92 -10.16 8.45
CA ALA A 211 1.02 -11.53 8.97
C ALA A 211 2.24 -12.27 8.41
N GLY A 212 2.53 -12.12 7.11
CA GLY A 212 3.70 -12.70 6.48
C GLY A 212 5.01 -12.15 7.05
N ILE A 213 5.12 -10.85 7.28
CA ILE A 213 6.28 -10.24 7.94
C ILE A 213 6.44 -10.78 9.37
N ARG A 214 5.36 -10.88 10.13
CA ARG A 214 5.38 -11.46 11.48
C ARG A 214 5.77 -12.94 11.49
N ALA A 215 5.52 -13.65 10.41
CA ALA A 215 5.91 -15.06 10.24
C ALA A 215 7.39 -15.23 9.84
N GLY A 216 8.10 -14.15 9.55
CA GLY A 216 9.52 -14.16 9.22
C GLY A 216 9.86 -13.86 7.76
N ALA A 217 8.92 -13.36 6.97
CA ALA A 217 9.25 -12.75 5.69
C ALA A 217 10.07 -11.47 5.93
N ARG A 218 11.03 -11.21 5.07
CA ARG A 218 11.90 -10.03 5.12
C ARG A 218 11.46 -8.95 4.14
N PHE A 219 10.84 -9.34 3.05
CA PHE A 219 10.38 -8.44 2.00
C PHE A 219 8.85 -8.43 1.97
N VAL A 220 8.28 -7.27 1.71
CA VAL A 220 6.85 -7.10 1.49
C VAL A 220 6.60 -6.26 0.25
N ASN A 221 5.81 -6.84 -0.66
CA ASN A 221 5.43 -6.19 -1.90
C ASN A 221 4.18 -5.34 -1.67
N THR A 222 4.22 -4.07 -2.10
CA THR A 222 3.16 -3.09 -1.87
C THR A 222 2.91 -2.25 -3.12
N THR A 223 1.81 -1.50 -3.11
CA THR A 223 1.57 -0.42 -4.08
C THR A 223 1.01 0.81 -3.39
N ILE A 224 1.31 1.99 -3.90
CA ILE A 224 0.69 3.23 -3.43
C ILE A 224 -0.83 3.12 -3.65
N ASN A 225 -1.62 3.44 -2.62
CA ASN A 225 -3.08 3.34 -2.61
C ASN A 225 -3.64 1.91 -2.75
N GLY A 226 -2.81 0.90 -2.81
CA GLY A 226 -3.23 -0.47 -3.06
C GLY A 226 -3.63 -0.72 -4.51
N LEU A 227 -3.08 0.03 -5.48
CA LEU A 227 -3.30 -0.25 -6.91
C LEU A 227 -2.87 -1.68 -7.27
N GLY A 228 -3.54 -2.29 -8.26
CA GLY A 228 -3.20 -3.62 -8.77
C GLY A 228 -4.37 -4.29 -9.46
N GLU A 229 -4.11 -5.49 -9.94
CA GLU A 229 -5.10 -6.34 -10.57
C GLU A 229 -6.35 -6.52 -9.69
N ARG A 230 -7.54 -6.52 -10.30
CA ARG A 230 -8.85 -6.74 -9.67
C ARG A 230 -9.15 -5.77 -8.54
N ALA A 231 -9.06 -6.22 -7.26
CA ALA A 231 -9.29 -5.39 -6.07
C ALA A 231 -8.02 -4.71 -5.54
N GLY A 232 -6.87 -4.93 -6.20
CA GLY A 232 -5.60 -4.29 -5.88
C GLY A 232 -4.70 -5.14 -4.98
N ASN A 233 -3.66 -4.49 -4.46
CA ASN A 233 -2.60 -5.05 -3.64
C ASN A 233 -2.66 -4.54 -2.19
N ALA A 234 -1.76 -5.01 -1.35
CA ALA A 234 -1.48 -4.38 -0.06
C ALA A 234 -1.02 -2.94 -0.28
N ALA A 235 -1.68 -1.99 0.38
CA ALA A 235 -1.35 -0.59 0.23
C ALA A 235 -0.08 -0.22 1.03
N LEU A 236 0.88 0.43 0.37
CA LEU A 236 2.15 0.87 0.97
C LEU A 236 1.93 1.60 2.30
N GLU A 237 1.10 2.63 2.28
CA GLU A 237 0.81 3.48 3.43
C GLU A 237 0.16 2.72 4.59
N GLU A 238 -0.68 1.73 4.29
CA GLU A 238 -1.35 0.92 5.32
C GLU A 238 -0.40 -0.11 5.93
N VAL A 239 0.43 -0.76 5.11
CA VAL A 239 1.40 -1.76 5.57
C VAL A 239 2.44 -1.11 6.47
N VAL A 240 3.03 0.00 6.04
CA VAL A 240 4.07 0.71 6.80
C VAL A 240 3.52 1.22 8.14
N MET A 241 2.36 1.90 8.13
CA MET A 241 1.75 2.41 9.36
C MET A 241 1.26 1.26 10.26
N GLY A 242 0.76 0.16 9.69
CA GLY A 242 0.39 -1.02 10.44
C GLY A 242 1.58 -1.72 11.11
N LEU A 243 2.71 -1.86 10.42
CA LEU A 243 3.95 -2.38 11.00
C LEU A 243 4.45 -1.49 12.13
N LYS A 244 4.46 -0.16 11.93
CA LYS A 244 4.92 0.79 12.93
C LYS A 244 4.03 0.79 14.17
N HIS A 245 2.73 1.04 14.04
CA HIS A 245 1.85 1.29 15.19
C HIS A 245 1.24 0.02 15.82
N ALA A 246 0.98 -1.02 15.03
CA ALA A 246 0.41 -2.26 15.57
C ALA A 246 1.47 -3.31 15.93
N CYS A 247 2.65 -3.27 15.28
CA CYS A 247 3.70 -4.27 15.50
C CYS A 247 4.96 -3.70 16.17
N GLY A 248 5.09 -2.37 16.29
CA GLY A 248 6.30 -1.72 16.84
C GLY A 248 7.54 -1.91 15.95
N VAL A 249 7.35 -2.03 14.63
CA VAL A 249 8.42 -2.29 13.67
C VAL A 249 8.65 -1.06 12.81
N GLU A 250 9.85 -0.52 12.89
CA GLU A 250 10.28 0.59 12.02
C GLU A 250 10.83 0.05 10.70
N THR A 251 10.32 0.55 9.59
CA THR A 251 10.74 0.15 8.25
C THR A 251 11.75 1.10 7.60
N GLY A 252 12.08 2.20 8.28
CA GLY A 252 12.95 3.25 7.73
C GLY A 252 12.27 4.16 6.71
N ILE A 253 10.98 3.97 6.44
CA ILE A 253 10.23 4.79 5.48
C ILE A 253 9.83 6.14 6.10
N ASP A 254 10.10 7.22 5.38
CA ASP A 254 9.56 8.56 5.71
C ASP A 254 8.07 8.65 5.35
N THR A 255 7.23 8.56 6.36
CA THR A 255 5.77 8.52 6.19
C THR A 255 5.13 9.90 5.96
N HIS A 256 5.84 11.01 6.23
CA HIS A 256 5.31 12.38 6.16
C HIS A 256 4.81 12.78 4.75
N ARG A 257 5.25 12.07 3.72
CA ARG A 257 4.83 12.32 2.33
C ARG A 257 3.73 11.38 1.82
N PHE A 258 3.20 10.48 2.63
CA PHE A 258 2.22 9.48 2.19
C PHE A 258 0.98 10.13 1.55
N ARG A 259 0.43 11.17 2.17
CA ARG A 259 -0.73 11.86 1.61
C ARG A 259 -0.43 12.53 0.26
N GLU A 260 0.71 13.18 0.13
CA GLU A 260 1.16 13.80 -1.12
C GLU A 260 1.27 12.76 -2.24
N MET A 261 1.96 11.64 -1.97
CA MET A 261 2.16 10.54 -2.91
C MET A 261 0.83 9.89 -3.31
N SER A 262 -0.05 9.62 -2.33
CA SER A 262 -1.37 9.04 -2.56
C SER A 262 -2.22 9.91 -3.49
N LEU A 263 -2.23 11.23 -3.28
CA LEU A 263 -2.95 12.17 -4.14
C LEU A 263 -2.35 12.24 -5.55
N PHE A 264 -1.01 12.23 -5.66
CA PHE A 264 -0.34 12.23 -6.95
C PHE A 264 -0.71 10.97 -7.76
N VAL A 265 -0.59 9.78 -7.15
CA VAL A 265 -0.88 8.51 -7.82
C VAL A 265 -2.38 8.37 -8.12
N ALA A 266 -3.26 8.82 -7.23
CA ALA A 266 -4.71 8.84 -7.48
C ALA A 266 -5.06 9.68 -8.73
N LYS A 267 -4.37 10.81 -8.92
CA LYS A 267 -4.52 11.66 -10.11
C LYS A 267 -3.93 11.00 -11.35
N ALA A 268 -2.72 10.47 -11.27
CA ALA A 268 -2.02 9.85 -12.40
C ALA A 268 -2.73 8.58 -12.90
N SER A 269 -3.28 7.78 -11.99
CA SER A 269 -4.01 6.56 -12.31
C SER A 269 -5.48 6.80 -12.70
N HIS A 270 -6.00 8.02 -12.60
CA HIS A 270 -7.42 8.33 -12.72
C HIS A 270 -8.30 7.51 -11.75
N ARG A 271 -7.76 7.11 -10.60
CA ARG A 271 -8.46 6.40 -9.52
C ARG A 271 -8.61 7.34 -8.32
N PRO A 272 -9.78 7.99 -8.15
CA PRO A 272 -9.96 8.94 -7.06
C PRO A 272 -9.79 8.25 -5.70
N LEU A 273 -9.04 8.90 -4.82
CA LEU A 273 -8.83 8.43 -3.47
C LEU A 273 -10.13 8.51 -2.67
N SER A 274 -10.54 7.39 -2.05
CA SER A 274 -11.70 7.40 -1.16
C SER A 274 -11.47 8.38 0.00
N VAL A 275 -12.51 9.11 0.38
CA VAL A 275 -12.46 10.02 1.54
C VAL A 275 -12.17 9.29 2.85
N SER A 276 -12.54 8.02 2.93
CA SER A 276 -12.33 7.12 4.08
C SER A 276 -11.18 6.12 3.88
N LYS A 277 -10.33 6.31 2.85
CA LYS A 277 -9.15 5.46 2.67
C LYS A 277 -8.29 5.50 3.93
N PRO A 278 -7.98 4.37 4.57
CA PRO A 278 -7.14 4.36 5.75
C PRO A 278 -5.85 5.16 5.55
N VAL A 279 -5.34 5.77 6.60
CA VAL A 279 -4.09 6.56 6.66
C VAL A 279 -4.15 7.87 5.87
N VAL A 280 -4.57 7.89 4.60
CA VAL A 280 -4.37 9.04 3.68
C VAL A 280 -5.66 9.70 3.20
N GLY A 281 -6.82 9.15 3.51
CA GLY A 281 -8.11 9.70 3.11
C GLY A 281 -8.39 11.07 3.72
N SER A 282 -9.17 11.90 3.02
CA SER A 282 -9.41 13.29 3.43
C SER A 282 -10.27 13.44 4.69
N ARG A 283 -10.93 12.36 5.13
CA ARG A 283 -11.84 12.37 6.28
C ARG A 283 -11.39 11.47 7.43
N VAL A 284 -10.25 10.79 7.33
CA VAL A 284 -9.80 9.83 8.36
C VAL A 284 -9.39 10.49 9.67
N PHE A 285 -9.09 11.80 9.66
CA PHE A 285 -8.80 12.61 10.83
C PHE A 285 -9.83 13.74 11.02
N ALA A 286 -11.06 13.53 10.53
CA ALA A 286 -12.16 14.47 10.70
C ALA A 286 -13.12 13.96 11.80
N HIS A 287 -13.40 14.79 12.80
CA HIS A 287 -14.22 14.44 13.95
C HIS A 287 -15.49 15.29 13.97
N GLU A 288 -16.68 14.68 13.94
CA GLU A 288 -17.98 15.35 13.99
C GLU A 288 -18.73 15.09 15.29
N SER A 289 -18.68 13.85 15.80
CA SER A 289 -19.39 13.47 17.03
C SER A 289 -19.00 14.36 18.21
N GLY A 290 -19.99 14.88 18.94
CA GLY A 290 -19.75 15.77 20.07
C GLY A 290 -18.84 15.17 21.14
N LEU A 291 -18.96 13.86 21.42
CA LEU A 291 -18.10 13.14 22.36
C LEU A 291 -16.65 13.05 21.84
N HIS A 292 -16.50 12.70 20.55
CA HIS A 292 -15.17 12.59 19.94
C HIS A 292 -14.49 13.95 19.82
N ALA A 293 -15.21 14.98 19.36
CA ALA A 293 -14.68 16.34 19.27
C ALA A 293 -14.23 16.88 20.64
N ASP A 294 -15.03 16.68 21.68
CA ASP A 294 -14.67 17.06 23.05
C ASP A 294 -13.44 16.32 23.56
N GLY A 295 -13.36 15.01 23.28
CA GLY A 295 -12.19 14.20 23.62
C GLY A 295 -10.92 14.64 22.91
N ILE A 296 -11.01 14.89 21.59
CA ILE A 296 -9.88 15.37 20.77
C ILE A 296 -9.39 16.74 21.22
N ILE A 297 -10.31 17.67 21.57
CA ILE A 297 -9.95 19.01 22.08
C ILE A 297 -9.19 18.92 23.41
N LYS A 298 -9.54 17.95 24.26
CA LYS A 298 -8.86 17.71 25.53
C LYS A 298 -7.49 17.04 25.36
N ASP A 299 -7.44 15.96 24.60
CA ASP A 299 -6.23 15.24 24.23
C ASP A 299 -6.49 14.41 22.95
N PRO A 300 -5.76 14.68 21.85
CA PRO A 300 -5.92 13.94 20.61
C PRO A 300 -5.79 12.42 20.76
N ARG A 301 -4.97 11.94 21.68
CA ARG A 301 -4.76 10.49 21.94
C ARG A 301 -6.02 9.76 22.39
N ASN A 302 -7.10 10.48 22.75
CA ASN A 302 -8.36 9.85 23.10
C ASN A 302 -9.04 9.16 21.90
N TYR A 303 -8.80 9.63 20.66
CA TYR A 303 -9.48 9.12 19.46
C TYR A 303 -8.59 9.06 18.22
N GLU A 304 -7.29 9.31 18.35
CA GLU A 304 -6.32 9.14 17.27
C GLU A 304 -5.26 8.12 17.66
N GLY A 305 -5.05 7.11 16.81
CA GLY A 305 -4.05 6.07 17.01
C GLY A 305 -2.62 6.55 16.75
N PHE A 306 -2.48 7.63 15.98
CA PHE A 306 -1.22 8.32 15.66
C PHE A 306 -1.50 9.76 15.22
N ASP A 307 -0.46 10.60 15.26
CA ASP A 307 -0.61 12.01 14.85
C ASP A 307 -0.81 12.10 13.33
N PRO A 308 -1.86 12.80 12.83
CA PRO A 308 -2.05 13.05 11.40
C PRO A 308 -0.82 13.61 10.68
N ALA A 309 0.00 14.41 11.38
CA ALA A 309 1.24 14.96 10.83
C ALA A 309 2.24 13.88 10.38
N GLU A 310 2.24 12.68 11.01
CA GLU A 310 3.10 11.57 10.63
C GLU A 310 2.90 11.13 9.17
N VAL A 311 1.73 11.41 8.59
CA VAL A 311 1.38 11.02 7.22
C VAL A 311 1.12 12.22 6.30
N GLY A 312 1.56 13.42 6.70
CA GLY A 312 1.37 14.67 5.96
C GLY A 312 -0.10 15.14 5.93
N SER A 313 -0.88 14.79 6.96
CA SER A 313 -2.28 15.18 7.08
C SER A 313 -2.48 16.15 8.24
N THR A 314 -3.72 16.60 8.44
CA THR A 314 -4.11 17.48 9.53
C THR A 314 -5.43 17.04 10.14
N ARG A 315 -5.55 17.23 11.44
CA ARG A 315 -6.79 17.05 12.20
C ARG A 315 -7.81 18.11 11.83
N SER A 316 -9.09 17.74 11.78
CA SER A 316 -10.16 18.69 11.58
C SER A 316 -11.38 18.37 12.45
N ILE A 317 -12.03 19.40 12.97
CA ILE A 317 -13.35 19.29 13.56
C ILE A 317 -14.35 19.79 12.52
N VAL A 318 -15.23 18.92 12.10
CA VAL A 318 -16.34 19.24 11.22
C VAL A 318 -17.62 19.32 12.01
N VAL A 319 -18.59 20.09 11.56
CA VAL A 319 -19.85 20.28 12.27
C VAL A 319 -21.04 19.92 11.41
N GLY A 320 -21.95 19.16 12.02
CA GLY A 320 -23.13 18.63 11.38
C GLY A 320 -24.16 18.10 12.39
N LYS A 321 -24.88 17.07 11.97
CA LYS A 321 -25.99 16.50 12.75
C LYS A 321 -25.58 16.00 14.15
N HIS A 322 -24.40 15.40 14.25
CA HIS A 322 -23.94 14.74 15.47
C HIS A 322 -23.03 15.63 16.35
N SER A 323 -22.84 16.88 15.96
CA SER A 323 -21.97 17.81 16.68
C SER A 323 -22.54 18.22 18.05
N GLY A 324 -21.62 18.54 18.95
CA GLY A 324 -21.90 19.15 20.26
C GLY A 324 -21.44 20.61 20.31
N THR A 325 -21.81 21.34 21.39
CA THR A 325 -21.44 22.74 21.59
C THR A 325 -19.92 22.96 21.60
N GLY A 326 -19.15 22.05 22.22
CA GLY A 326 -17.67 22.14 22.24
C GLY A 326 -17.05 22.09 20.83
N GLY A 327 -17.49 21.16 19.99
CA GLY A 327 -17.04 21.07 18.59
C GLY A 327 -17.43 22.29 17.76
N LEU A 328 -18.64 22.82 17.97
CA LEU A 328 -19.09 24.02 17.29
C LEU A 328 -18.27 25.25 17.70
N ILE A 329 -18.00 25.45 18.99
CA ILE A 329 -17.16 26.54 19.51
C ILE A 329 -15.75 26.45 18.89
N GLU A 330 -15.14 25.29 18.89
CA GLU A 330 -13.82 25.07 18.32
C GLU A 330 -13.79 25.32 16.80
N ARG A 331 -14.85 24.93 16.09
CA ARG A 331 -14.96 25.20 14.66
C ARG A 331 -15.02 26.70 14.38
N TYR A 332 -15.82 27.47 15.12
CA TYR A 332 -15.85 28.92 14.99
C TYR A 332 -14.52 29.56 15.40
N ARG A 333 -13.86 29.06 16.45
CA ARG A 333 -12.51 29.51 16.84
C ARG A 333 -11.51 29.32 15.68
N SER A 334 -11.55 28.20 15.00
CA SER A 334 -10.70 27.94 13.82
C SER A 334 -10.98 28.89 12.64
N MET A 335 -12.16 29.51 12.62
CA MET A 335 -12.55 30.55 11.65
C MET A 335 -12.23 31.98 12.17
N GLY A 336 -11.58 32.12 13.32
CA GLY A 336 -11.29 33.42 13.94
C GLY A 336 -12.47 34.05 14.67
N ILE A 337 -13.53 33.28 14.96
CA ILE A 337 -14.75 33.78 15.61
C ILE A 337 -14.85 33.19 17.01
N ALA A 338 -14.93 34.04 18.02
CA ALA A 338 -15.16 33.65 19.41
C ALA A 338 -16.66 33.62 19.72
N ILE A 339 -17.17 32.47 20.13
CA ILE A 339 -18.53 32.33 20.69
C ILE A 339 -18.45 31.63 22.04
N ASP A 340 -19.33 32.03 22.97
CA ASP A 340 -19.51 31.32 24.21
C ASP A 340 -20.54 30.19 24.12
N ARG A 341 -20.71 29.44 25.21
CA ARG A 341 -21.64 28.31 25.26
C ARG A 341 -23.08 28.72 25.06
N ASN A 342 -23.51 29.84 25.69
CA ASN A 342 -24.88 30.34 25.61
C ASN A 342 -25.28 30.68 24.17
N ARG A 343 -24.33 31.23 23.43
CA ARG A 343 -24.49 31.53 22.00
C ARG A 343 -24.41 30.26 21.13
N ALA A 344 -23.55 29.30 21.48
CA ALA A 344 -23.38 28.09 20.75
C ALA A 344 -24.61 27.16 20.78
N GLU A 345 -25.38 27.15 21.87
CA GLU A 345 -26.53 26.26 22.01
C GLU A 345 -27.62 26.49 20.94
N PRO A 346 -28.17 27.69 20.73
CA PRO A 346 -29.16 27.93 19.67
C PRO A 346 -28.54 27.74 18.26
N MET A 347 -27.30 28.15 18.08
CA MET A 347 -26.59 27.92 16.79
C MET A 347 -26.38 26.43 16.47
N LEU A 348 -26.21 25.59 17.47
CA LEU A 348 -26.09 24.15 17.32
C LEU A 348 -27.40 23.54 16.78
N GLU A 349 -28.55 23.97 17.26
CA GLU A 349 -29.85 23.55 16.75
C GLU A 349 -30.01 23.90 15.26
N MET A 350 -29.66 25.15 14.89
CA MET A 350 -29.67 25.59 13.49
C MET A 350 -28.71 24.77 12.63
N THR A 351 -27.50 24.50 13.13
CA THR A 351 -26.47 23.70 12.48
C THR A 351 -26.98 22.29 12.19
N ARG A 352 -27.57 21.62 13.18
CA ARG A 352 -28.14 20.27 13.06
C ARG A 352 -29.27 20.22 12.04
N ALA A 353 -30.21 21.16 12.13
CA ALA A 353 -31.33 21.26 11.21
C ALA A 353 -30.85 21.46 9.75
N MET A 354 -29.91 22.38 9.53
CA MET A 354 -29.34 22.62 8.20
C MET A 354 -28.56 21.42 7.68
N SER A 355 -27.75 20.79 8.51
CA SER A 355 -27.01 19.57 8.14
C SER A 355 -27.95 18.43 7.74
N CYS A 356 -29.05 18.20 8.47
CA CYS A 356 -30.07 17.22 8.10
C CYS A 356 -30.70 17.52 6.74
N LYS A 357 -31.00 18.80 6.45
CA LYS A 357 -31.53 19.24 5.16
C LYS A 357 -30.53 19.05 4.03
N ARG A 358 -29.24 19.37 4.26
CA ARG A 358 -28.15 19.26 3.28
C ARG A 358 -27.61 17.84 3.12
N LYS A 359 -27.85 16.95 4.09
CA LYS A 359 -27.32 15.57 4.17
C LYS A 359 -25.78 15.51 4.16
N ARG A 360 -25.14 16.48 4.80
CA ARG A 360 -23.67 16.59 4.96
C ARG A 360 -23.32 17.55 6.08
N ASP A 361 -22.04 17.58 6.47
CA ASP A 361 -21.45 18.63 7.30
C ASP A 361 -21.57 20.02 6.64
N LEU A 362 -21.49 21.07 7.43
CA LEU A 362 -21.64 22.43 6.95
C LEU A 362 -20.30 23.06 6.56
N SER A 363 -20.32 23.81 5.47
CA SER A 363 -19.19 24.62 5.03
C SER A 363 -19.00 25.86 5.92
N ASN A 364 -17.82 26.49 5.84
CA ASN A 364 -17.54 27.74 6.54
C ASN A 364 -18.53 28.86 6.17
N GLY A 365 -18.94 28.94 4.91
CA GLY A 365 -19.93 29.92 4.46
C GLY A 365 -21.31 29.71 5.09
N GLU A 366 -21.77 28.45 5.21
CA GLU A 366 -23.04 28.13 5.86
C GLU A 366 -22.98 28.41 7.37
N LEU A 367 -21.86 28.10 8.01
CA LEU A 367 -21.64 28.43 9.43
C LEU A 367 -21.62 29.94 9.65
N MET A 368 -20.98 30.70 8.74
CA MET A 368 -21.00 32.18 8.80
C MET A 368 -22.42 32.71 8.67
N GLY A 369 -23.25 32.12 7.78
CA GLY A 369 -24.67 32.47 7.68
C GLY A 369 -25.41 32.26 9.00
N ILE A 370 -25.23 31.11 9.66
CA ILE A 370 -25.82 30.82 10.97
C ILE A 370 -25.34 31.83 12.02
N TYR A 371 -24.06 32.20 12.02
CA TYR A 371 -23.50 33.20 12.94
C TYR A 371 -24.17 34.54 12.78
N LEU A 372 -24.30 35.06 11.54
CA LEU A 372 -24.92 36.35 11.26
C LEU A 372 -26.43 36.39 11.58
N GLU A 373 -27.14 35.29 11.29
CA GLU A 373 -28.54 35.12 11.60
C GLU A 373 -28.76 35.20 13.14
N ASN A 374 -27.91 34.50 13.90
CA ASN A 374 -27.94 34.50 15.35
C ASN A 374 -27.59 35.87 15.96
N GLU A 375 -26.74 36.69 15.29
CA GLU A 375 -26.48 38.09 15.72
C GLU A 375 -27.69 39.01 15.55
N SER A 376 -28.51 38.73 14.53
CA SER A 376 -29.72 39.56 14.25
C SER A 376 -30.92 39.21 15.15
N LEU A 377 -30.87 38.09 15.89
CA LEU A 377 -31.91 37.75 16.84
C LEU A 377 -31.85 38.65 18.06
N PRO A 378 -33.00 39.15 18.60
CA PRO A 378 -33.02 39.95 19.83
C PRO A 378 -32.39 39.13 20.96
N LYS A 379 -31.41 39.67 21.63
CA LYS A 379 -30.88 39.05 22.85
C LYS A 379 -32.04 38.93 23.84
N ALA A 380 -32.37 37.68 24.20
CA ALA A 380 -33.35 37.45 25.26
C ALA A 380 -32.92 38.23 26.53
N ALA A 381 -33.82 39.08 27.02
CA ALA A 381 -33.59 39.97 28.14
C ALA A 381 -33.51 39.16 29.46
#